data_523d3373c07626af57883f631537ddbd
#
_entry.id   523d3373c07626af57883f631537ddbd
#
_cell.length_a   1.000
_cell.length_b   1.000
_cell.length_c   1.000
_cell.angle_alpha   90.00
_cell.angle_beta   90.00
_cell.angle_gamma   90.00
#
_symmetry.space_group_name_H-M   'P 1'
#
loop_
_entity.id
_entity.type
_entity.pdbx_description
1 polymer ?
#
loop_
_entity_poly.entity_id
_entity_poly.type
_entity_poly.pdbx_seq_one_letter_code
_entity_poly.pdbx_strand_id
1 'polypeptide(L)'
;DARKQALLLPIINGRADIKQLLKPDFYNNALLTELKMLGIKEVNIEGSALVGDHLLISNRGNLGNQQNHIIFININFLSDQNDLRLFAKELALPNIKQFAGVSELCYIPSKDILFYTLSSEATSSAYTDGAIGDSFVGCTHRFSQKLQQPVIEPDELVNLTTVHAAFKNQKIEGICAESVQNDSLVMHLVADDDKGHSQLFRIRVKV
;
A
#
# COMPACT_ATOMS: atom_id res chain seq x y z
N ASP A 1 4.83 20.67 -5.80
CA ASP A 1 4.69 19.42 -6.53
C ASP A 1 3.38 18.76 -6.11
N ALA A 2 2.46 18.57 -7.06
CA ALA A 2 1.10 18.03 -6.78
C ALA A 2 1.13 16.62 -6.15
N ARG A 3 2.17 15.83 -6.39
CA ARG A 3 2.34 14.49 -5.83
C ARG A 3 2.63 14.46 -4.33
N LYS A 4 2.89 15.61 -3.72
CA LYS A 4 3.20 15.75 -2.29
C LYS A 4 2.02 16.26 -1.46
N GLN A 5 0.81 16.27 -2.02
CA GLN A 5 -0.38 16.74 -1.30
C GLN A 5 -1.22 15.54 -0.88
N ALA A 6 -1.56 15.47 0.41
CA ALA A 6 -2.63 14.62 0.89
C ALA A 6 -3.96 15.38 0.82
N LEU A 7 -5.02 14.68 0.47
CA LEU A 7 -6.37 15.21 0.45
C LEU A 7 -7.25 14.33 1.35
N LEU A 8 -7.87 14.93 2.36
CA LEU A 8 -8.85 14.25 3.20
C LEU A 8 -10.24 14.68 2.76
N LEU A 9 -10.97 13.75 2.20
CA LEU A 9 -12.32 13.98 1.68
C LEU A 9 -13.33 13.21 2.54
N PRO A 10 -14.14 13.90 3.35
CA PRO A 10 -15.20 13.26 4.12
C PRO A 10 -16.23 12.57 3.22
N ILE A 11 -16.59 11.35 3.57
CA ILE A 11 -17.66 10.60 2.91
C ILE A 11 -18.87 10.57 3.86
N ILE A 12 -19.91 11.30 3.54
CA ILE A 12 -21.15 11.39 4.34
C ILE A 12 -22.27 10.71 3.57
N ASN A 13 -22.88 9.68 4.18
CA ASN A 13 -23.95 8.90 3.54
C ASN A 13 -23.57 8.38 2.14
N GLY A 14 -22.33 7.89 1.98
CA GLY A 14 -21.80 7.36 0.72
C GLY A 14 -21.49 8.40 -0.34
N ARG A 15 -21.50 9.69 0.00
CA ARG A 15 -21.18 10.80 -0.92
C ARG A 15 -19.99 11.60 -0.42
N ALA A 16 -19.10 11.94 -1.33
CA ALA A 16 -17.96 12.82 -1.05
C ALA A 16 -18.45 14.25 -0.77
N ASP A 17 -18.07 14.81 0.38
CA ASP A 17 -18.34 16.21 0.71
C ASP A 17 -17.13 17.09 0.35
N ILE A 18 -17.11 17.58 -0.88
CA ILE A 18 -16.02 18.42 -1.41
C ILE A 18 -15.89 19.74 -0.64
N LYS A 19 -16.97 20.22 0.02
CA LYS A 19 -16.93 21.47 0.79
C LYS A 19 -16.10 21.32 2.07
N GLN A 20 -15.94 20.12 2.57
CA GLN A 20 -15.16 19.79 3.75
C GLN A 20 -13.78 19.17 3.39
N LEU A 21 -13.31 19.35 2.15
CA LEU A 21 -12.01 18.90 1.73
C LEU A 21 -10.92 19.57 2.57
N LEU A 22 -10.15 18.76 3.29
CA LEU A 22 -8.96 19.20 4.02
C LEU A 22 -7.72 18.89 3.19
N LYS A 23 -6.75 19.79 3.26
CA LYS A 23 -5.43 19.66 2.59
C LYS A 23 -4.32 19.77 3.64
N PRO A 24 -4.13 18.74 4.47
CA PRO A 24 -3.03 18.76 5.43
C PRO A 24 -1.69 18.83 4.69
N ASP A 25 -0.74 19.54 5.27
CA ASP A 25 0.65 19.53 4.80
C ASP A 25 1.31 18.20 5.20
N PHE A 26 0.85 17.13 4.56
CA PHE A 26 1.25 15.78 4.91
C PHE A 26 2.76 15.55 4.72
N TYR A 27 3.33 16.09 3.63
CA TYR A 27 4.75 15.99 3.33
C TYR A 27 5.54 17.18 3.89
N ASN A 28 5.26 17.56 5.12
CA ASN A 28 6.02 18.61 5.79
C ASN A 28 7.45 18.16 6.11
N ASN A 29 8.30 19.11 6.47
CA ASN A 29 9.70 18.83 6.77
C ASN A 29 9.86 17.90 7.98
N ALA A 30 8.93 17.91 8.94
CA ALA A 30 8.97 17.03 10.09
C ALA A 30 8.83 15.56 9.67
N LEU A 31 7.79 15.21 8.90
CA LEU A 31 7.59 13.86 8.38
C LEU A 31 8.80 13.39 7.56
N LEU A 32 9.27 14.20 6.62
CA LEU A 32 10.40 13.83 5.76
C LEU A 32 11.69 13.61 6.56
N THR A 33 11.89 14.40 7.62
CA THR A 33 13.04 14.27 8.53
C THR A 33 12.97 12.96 9.30
N GLU A 34 11.80 12.65 9.90
CA GLU A 34 11.59 11.40 10.64
C GLU A 34 11.76 10.16 9.74
N LEU A 35 11.20 10.17 8.53
CA LEU A 35 11.37 9.06 7.58
C LEU A 35 12.85 8.85 7.24
N LYS A 36 13.60 9.92 7.07
CA LYS A 36 15.04 9.84 6.81
C LYS A 36 15.81 9.29 8.00
N MET A 37 15.45 9.67 9.23
CA MET A 37 16.05 9.13 10.46
C MET A 37 15.76 7.62 10.63
N LEU A 38 14.61 7.15 10.15
CA LEU A 38 14.27 5.72 10.08
C LEU A 38 15.00 4.97 8.95
N GLY A 39 15.85 5.63 8.18
CA GLY A 39 16.63 5.01 7.11
C GLY A 39 15.92 4.95 5.75
N ILE A 40 14.73 5.52 5.62
CA ILE A 40 14.00 5.62 4.36
C ILE A 40 14.62 6.73 3.52
N LYS A 41 15.50 6.35 2.60
CA LYS A 41 16.31 7.29 1.82
C LYS A 41 15.54 7.93 0.67
N GLU A 42 14.65 7.17 0.05
CA GLU A 42 13.81 7.60 -1.05
C GLU A 42 12.35 7.41 -0.65
N VAL A 43 11.62 8.51 -0.59
CA VAL A 43 10.20 8.50 -0.20
C VAL A 43 9.36 8.36 -1.46
N ASN A 44 8.69 7.21 -1.58
CA ASN A 44 7.75 6.88 -2.65
C ASN A 44 6.51 6.24 -2.03
N ILE A 45 5.55 7.08 -1.61
CA ILE A 45 4.32 6.62 -0.98
C ILE A 45 3.33 6.21 -2.06
N GLU A 46 2.82 4.98 -1.96
CA GLU A 46 1.89 4.39 -2.93
C GLU A 46 0.54 4.07 -2.28
N GLY A 47 0.51 3.29 -1.23
CA GLY A 47 -0.72 2.79 -0.63
C GLY A 47 -0.98 3.30 0.77
N SER A 48 -2.24 3.16 1.21
CA SER A 48 -2.64 3.53 2.57
C SER A 48 -3.75 2.65 3.13
N ALA A 49 -3.75 2.47 4.46
CA ALA A 49 -4.82 1.79 5.20
C ALA A 49 -4.95 2.38 6.61
N LEU A 50 -6.13 2.22 7.21
CA LEU A 50 -6.37 2.59 8.60
C LEU A 50 -6.41 1.33 9.48
N VAL A 51 -5.58 1.27 10.51
CA VAL A 51 -5.54 0.16 11.47
C VAL A 51 -5.55 0.72 12.90
N GLY A 52 -6.68 0.60 13.58
CA GLY A 52 -6.89 1.27 14.87
C GLY A 52 -6.69 2.77 14.73
N ASP A 53 -5.81 3.33 15.54
CA ASP A 53 -5.48 4.78 15.55
C ASP A 53 -4.27 5.11 14.67
N HIS A 54 -3.84 4.19 13.81
CA HIS A 54 -2.72 4.40 12.91
C HIS A 54 -3.17 4.50 11.46
N LEU A 55 -2.76 5.57 10.81
CA LEU A 55 -2.69 5.61 9.35
C LEU A 55 -1.43 4.85 8.92
N LEU A 56 -1.62 3.77 8.21
CA LEU A 56 -0.53 3.07 7.54
C LEU A 56 -0.33 3.71 6.17
N ILE A 57 0.92 3.92 5.80
CA ILE A 57 1.30 4.24 4.43
C ILE A 57 2.42 3.28 4.00
N SER A 58 2.38 2.86 2.75
CA SER A 58 3.46 2.06 2.19
C SER A 58 4.49 2.94 1.50
N ASN A 59 5.77 2.66 1.72
CA ASN A 59 6.86 3.22 0.94
C ASN A 59 7.39 2.13 0.00
N ARG A 60 7.21 2.37 -1.29
CA ARG A 60 7.62 1.46 -2.36
C ARG A 60 9.12 1.53 -2.56
N GLY A 61 9.79 0.38 -2.55
CA GLY A 61 11.16 0.25 -3.01
C GLY A 61 11.27 0.14 -4.54
N ASN A 62 12.49 0.14 -5.04
CA ASN A 62 12.83 -0.04 -6.46
C ASN A 62 14.12 -0.87 -6.60
N LEU A 63 14.63 -1.11 -7.80
CA LEU A 63 15.83 -1.90 -8.01
C LEU A 63 17.10 -1.28 -7.40
N GLY A 64 17.13 0.04 -7.21
CA GLY A 64 18.24 0.75 -6.56
C GLY A 64 18.17 0.71 -5.03
N ASN A 65 16.96 0.50 -4.48
CA ASN A 65 16.69 0.37 -3.05
C ASN A 65 15.59 -0.66 -2.82
N GLN A 66 15.98 -1.93 -2.71
CA GLN A 66 15.07 -3.09 -2.67
C GLN A 66 14.45 -3.30 -1.28
N GLN A 67 13.91 -2.24 -0.69
CA GLN A 67 13.24 -2.28 0.60
C GLN A 67 11.86 -1.63 0.50
N ASN A 68 10.83 -2.41 0.78
CA ASN A 68 9.49 -1.87 1.01
C ASN A 68 9.31 -1.62 2.50
N HIS A 69 8.60 -0.56 2.84
CA HIS A 69 8.28 -0.27 4.24
C HIS A 69 6.78 -0.04 4.41
N ILE A 70 6.26 -0.45 5.56
CA ILE A 70 4.98 0.03 6.08
C ILE A 70 5.29 1.00 7.21
N ILE A 71 4.83 2.23 7.04
CA ILE A 71 5.03 3.33 7.96
C ILE A 71 3.72 3.53 8.72
N PHE A 72 3.79 3.57 10.03
CA PHE A 72 2.66 3.75 10.94
C PHE A 72 2.72 5.17 11.48
N ILE A 73 1.68 5.95 11.22
CA ILE A 73 1.55 7.33 11.67
C ILE A 73 0.31 7.42 12.54
N ASN A 74 0.40 8.03 13.73
CA ASN A 74 -0.79 8.25 14.53
C ASN A 74 -1.80 9.12 13.78
N ILE A 75 -3.08 8.74 13.82
CA ILE A 75 -4.13 9.38 13.03
C ILE A 75 -4.31 10.87 13.36
N ASN A 76 -3.99 11.28 14.58
CA ASN A 76 -4.09 12.67 15.02
C ASN A 76 -3.22 13.62 14.20
N PHE A 77 -2.12 13.13 13.62
CA PHE A 77 -1.26 13.90 12.73
C PHE A 77 -2.02 14.55 11.55
N LEU A 78 -3.11 13.94 11.12
CA LEU A 78 -3.94 14.51 10.04
C LEU A 78 -4.66 15.80 10.44
N SER A 79 -4.94 15.97 11.73
CA SER A 79 -5.60 17.17 12.29
C SER A 79 -4.63 18.10 13.03
N ASP A 80 -3.59 17.57 13.65
CA ASP A 80 -2.54 18.31 14.33
C ASP A 80 -1.15 17.87 13.84
N GLN A 81 -0.56 18.68 13.00
CA GLN A 81 0.74 18.42 12.39
C GLN A 81 1.92 18.40 13.41
N ASN A 82 1.69 18.87 14.63
CA ASN A 82 2.68 18.82 15.70
C ASN A 82 2.63 17.47 16.48
N ASP A 83 1.55 16.70 16.37
CA ASP A 83 1.42 15.38 16.99
C ASP A 83 1.94 14.27 16.04
N LEU A 84 3.14 14.45 15.49
CA LEU A 84 3.78 13.43 14.66
C LEU A 84 4.43 12.36 15.54
N ARG A 85 3.83 11.18 15.55
CA ARG A 85 4.42 9.97 16.12
C ARG A 85 4.36 8.89 15.05
N LEU A 86 5.52 8.38 14.68
CA LEU A 86 5.60 7.35 13.65
C LEU A 86 6.70 6.32 13.94
N PHE A 87 6.53 5.17 13.35
CA PHE A 87 7.55 4.13 13.23
C PHE A 87 7.39 3.43 11.89
N ALA A 88 8.45 2.79 11.41
CA ALA A 88 8.41 2.03 10.17
C ALA A 88 8.86 0.60 10.40
N LYS A 89 8.34 -0.30 9.57
CA LYS A 89 8.74 -1.70 9.50
C LYS A 89 9.02 -2.06 8.06
N GLU A 90 10.05 -2.85 7.85
CA GLU A 90 10.29 -3.45 6.54
C GLU A 90 9.18 -4.46 6.22
N LEU A 91 8.65 -4.40 5.00
CA LEU A 91 7.84 -5.46 4.42
C LEU A 91 8.78 -6.34 3.60
N ALA A 92 9.30 -7.40 4.21
CA ALA A 92 10.19 -8.34 3.56
C ALA A 92 9.42 -9.33 2.69
N LEU A 93 9.93 -9.59 1.50
CA LEU A 93 9.30 -10.46 0.52
C LEU A 93 10.20 -11.67 0.26
N PRO A 94 10.05 -12.75 1.03
CA PRO A 94 10.84 -13.94 0.81
C PRO A 94 10.47 -14.61 -0.52
N ASN A 95 11.45 -15.24 -1.15
CA ASN A 95 11.27 -16.15 -2.29
C ASN A 95 10.73 -15.54 -3.60
N ILE A 96 10.82 -14.22 -3.80
CA ILE A 96 10.57 -13.63 -5.12
C ILE A 96 11.87 -13.55 -5.91
N LYS A 97 11.81 -13.91 -7.21
CA LYS A 97 12.98 -13.91 -8.10
C LYS A 97 13.43 -12.50 -8.49
N GLN A 98 12.49 -11.60 -8.60
CA GLN A 98 12.70 -10.21 -8.98
C GLN A 98 12.02 -9.33 -7.93
N PHE A 99 12.70 -8.27 -7.50
CA PHE A 99 12.13 -7.33 -6.54
C PHE A 99 10.78 -6.81 -7.03
N ALA A 100 9.80 -6.76 -6.11
CA ALA A 100 8.49 -6.18 -6.34
C ALA A 100 8.23 -5.07 -5.31
N GLY A 101 7.92 -3.90 -5.80
CA GLY A 101 7.54 -2.75 -4.98
C GLY A 101 6.08 -2.85 -4.53
N VAL A 102 5.82 -2.49 -3.26
CA VAL A 102 4.45 -2.39 -2.73
C VAL A 102 3.70 -1.26 -3.41
N SER A 103 2.44 -1.51 -3.83
CA SER A 103 1.61 -0.52 -4.52
C SER A 103 0.43 -0.04 -3.68
N GLU A 104 -0.30 -0.94 -3.00
CA GLU A 104 -1.48 -0.54 -2.22
C GLU A 104 -1.65 -1.42 -0.99
N LEU A 105 -2.40 -0.93 -0.01
CA LEU A 105 -2.75 -1.61 1.24
C LEU A 105 -4.27 -1.71 1.39
N CYS A 106 -4.76 -2.83 1.91
CA CYS A 106 -6.17 -2.99 2.28
C CYS A 106 -6.28 -3.78 3.58
N TYR A 107 -6.72 -3.16 4.66
CA TYR A 107 -6.92 -3.82 5.93
C TYR A 107 -8.37 -4.27 6.10
N ILE A 108 -8.57 -5.51 6.56
CA ILE A 108 -9.87 -6.10 6.86
C ILE A 108 -10.02 -6.23 8.38
N PRO A 109 -10.65 -5.25 9.06
CA PRO A 109 -10.70 -5.22 10.53
C PRO A 109 -11.38 -6.46 11.13
N SER A 110 -12.46 -6.95 10.50
CA SER A 110 -13.24 -8.11 11.01
C SER A 110 -12.46 -9.42 10.97
N LYS A 111 -11.35 -9.48 10.26
CA LYS A 111 -10.47 -10.66 10.12
C LYS A 111 -9.07 -10.43 10.65
N ASP A 112 -8.72 -9.17 10.97
CA ASP A 112 -7.37 -8.74 11.32
C ASP A 112 -6.34 -9.17 10.27
N ILE A 113 -6.64 -8.90 8.99
CA ILE A 113 -5.78 -9.24 7.85
C ILE A 113 -5.41 -7.95 7.12
N LEU A 114 -4.11 -7.74 6.90
CA LEU A 114 -3.62 -6.74 5.96
C LEU A 114 -3.31 -7.42 4.62
N PHE A 115 -4.01 -7.00 3.57
CA PHE A 115 -3.67 -7.30 2.18
C PHE A 115 -2.82 -6.17 1.59
N TYR A 116 -1.97 -6.54 0.66
CA TYR A 116 -1.19 -5.57 -0.12
C TYR A 116 -0.94 -6.10 -1.53
N THR A 117 -0.85 -5.17 -2.47
CA THR A 117 -0.43 -5.46 -3.83
C THR A 117 1.03 -5.09 -4.02
N LEU A 118 1.69 -5.84 -4.91
CA LEU A 118 3.07 -5.56 -5.28
C LEU A 118 3.21 -5.75 -6.79
N SER A 119 4.08 -4.97 -7.40
CA SER A 119 4.42 -5.14 -8.80
C SER A 119 5.92 -5.01 -9.02
N SER A 120 6.45 -5.93 -9.84
CA SER A 120 7.82 -5.85 -10.32
C SER A 120 7.87 -4.85 -11.46
N GLU A 121 8.87 -4.00 -11.42
CA GLU A 121 9.10 -2.99 -12.45
C GLU A 121 10.60 -2.81 -12.64
N ALA A 122 11.06 -2.78 -13.88
CA ALA A 122 12.48 -2.65 -14.21
C ALA A 122 12.95 -1.19 -14.09
N THR A 123 12.81 -0.59 -12.91
CA THR A 123 13.26 0.77 -12.61
C THR A 123 14.16 0.81 -11.38
N SER A 124 15.15 1.70 -11.40
CA SER A 124 16.04 1.99 -10.27
C SER A 124 15.71 3.29 -9.55
N SER A 125 14.61 3.95 -9.92
CA SER A 125 14.21 5.27 -9.41
C SER A 125 12.69 5.34 -9.29
N ALA A 126 12.19 6.08 -8.31
CA ALA A 126 10.77 6.39 -8.15
C ALA A 126 10.20 7.37 -9.22
N TYR A 127 11.03 7.86 -10.14
CA TYR A 127 10.65 8.89 -11.11
C TYR A 127 10.63 8.40 -12.56
N THR A 128 11.00 7.14 -12.81
CA THR A 128 11.08 6.57 -14.15
C THR A 128 10.29 5.27 -14.21
N ASP A 129 9.46 5.13 -15.23
CA ASP A 129 8.75 3.90 -15.49
C ASP A 129 9.70 2.88 -16.14
N GLY A 130 9.51 1.62 -15.81
CA GLY A 130 10.26 0.49 -16.35
C GLY A 130 9.35 -0.54 -17.02
N ALA A 131 9.93 -1.61 -17.55
CA ALA A 131 9.11 -2.70 -18.06
C ALA A 131 8.34 -3.37 -16.92
N ILE A 132 7.03 -3.54 -17.10
CA ILE A 132 6.14 -4.20 -16.15
C ILE A 132 6.47 -5.70 -16.11
N GLY A 133 6.74 -6.22 -14.93
CA GLY A 133 6.93 -7.63 -14.65
C GLY A 133 5.70 -8.29 -14.04
N ASP A 134 5.93 -9.19 -13.09
CA ASP A 134 4.85 -9.87 -12.37
C ASP A 134 4.23 -8.97 -11.30
N SER A 135 2.93 -9.16 -11.08
CA SER A 135 2.19 -8.58 -9.95
C SER A 135 1.76 -9.65 -8.96
N PHE A 136 1.71 -9.27 -7.70
CA PHE A 136 1.41 -10.17 -6.58
C PHE A 136 0.33 -9.56 -5.68
N VAL A 137 -0.39 -10.46 -5.00
CA VAL A 137 -1.17 -10.12 -3.81
C VAL A 137 -0.57 -10.88 -2.64
N GLY A 138 -0.21 -10.15 -1.60
CA GLY A 138 0.22 -10.71 -0.33
C GLY A 138 -0.80 -10.46 0.77
N CYS A 139 -0.78 -11.28 1.81
CA CYS A 139 -1.54 -11.01 3.02
C CYS A 139 -0.77 -11.39 4.28
N THR A 140 -1.09 -10.68 5.36
CA THR A 140 -0.56 -10.91 6.69
C THR A 140 -1.73 -11.04 7.65
N HIS A 141 -1.91 -12.25 8.19
CA HIS A 141 -2.97 -12.58 9.17
C HIS A 141 -2.58 -12.12 10.56
N ARG A 142 -3.59 -11.87 11.41
CA ARG A 142 -3.39 -11.39 12.79
C ARG A 142 -2.44 -10.20 12.82
N PHE A 143 -2.68 -9.27 11.89
CA PHE A 143 -1.77 -8.17 11.62
C PHE A 143 -1.51 -7.31 12.86
N SER A 144 -2.54 -7.07 13.69
CA SER A 144 -2.40 -6.31 14.93
C SER A 144 -1.37 -6.90 15.90
N GLN A 145 -1.21 -8.22 15.92
CA GLN A 145 -0.22 -8.91 16.76
C GLN A 145 1.21 -8.80 16.19
N LYS A 146 1.34 -8.64 14.87
CA LYS A 146 2.64 -8.50 14.21
C LYS A 146 3.24 -7.10 14.32
N LEU A 147 2.50 -6.15 14.90
CA LEU A 147 3.01 -4.80 15.18
C LEU A 147 4.20 -4.79 16.17
N GLN A 148 4.41 -5.86 16.91
CA GLN A 148 5.57 -6.00 17.81
C GLN A 148 6.80 -6.60 17.12
N GLN A 149 6.67 -7.14 15.91
CA GLN A 149 7.78 -7.72 15.16
C GLN A 149 8.58 -6.64 14.46
N PRO A 150 9.90 -6.77 14.30
CA PRO A 150 10.73 -5.76 13.62
C PRO A 150 10.49 -5.73 12.12
N VAL A 151 10.06 -6.84 11.53
CA VAL A 151 9.82 -7.04 10.10
C VAL A 151 8.44 -7.64 9.91
N ILE A 152 7.75 -7.21 8.86
CA ILE A 152 6.49 -7.81 8.42
C ILE A 152 6.81 -8.71 7.22
N GLU A 153 6.35 -9.95 7.30
CA GLU A 153 6.42 -10.91 6.20
C GLU A 153 5.00 -11.34 5.81
N PRO A 154 4.75 -11.62 4.52
CA PRO A 154 3.49 -12.21 4.11
C PRO A 154 3.35 -13.62 4.69
N ASP A 155 2.17 -13.96 5.19
CA ASP A 155 1.82 -15.35 5.47
C ASP A 155 1.52 -16.07 4.16
N GLU A 156 0.96 -15.35 3.18
CA GLU A 156 0.72 -15.84 1.82
C GLU A 156 1.12 -14.76 0.80
N LEU A 157 1.73 -15.20 -0.29
CA LEU A 157 2.13 -14.34 -1.42
C LEU A 157 1.82 -15.07 -2.73
N VAL A 158 0.92 -14.52 -3.51
CA VAL A 158 0.42 -15.12 -4.75
C VAL A 158 0.84 -14.31 -5.95
N ASN A 159 1.59 -14.92 -6.88
CA ASN A 159 1.85 -14.35 -8.20
C ASN A 159 0.58 -14.45 -9.04
N LEU A 160 0.00 -13.32 -9.40
CA LEU A 160 -1.28 -13.24 -10.11
C LEU A 160 -1.21 -13.82 -11.51
N THR A 161 -0.07 -13.72 -12.18
CA THR A 161 0.13 -14.29 -13.52
C THR A 161 -0.01 -15.83 -13.52
N THR A 162 0.31 -16.47 -12.39
CA THR A 162 0.11 -17.93 -12.25
C THR A 162 -1.35 -18.32 -12.01
N VAL A 163 -2.16 -17.37 -11.52
CA VAL A 163 -3.59 -17.59 -11.28
C VAL A 163 -4.38 -17.47 -12.59
N HIS A 164 -4.12 -16.42 -13.37
CA HIS A 164 -4.83 -16.21 -14.63
C HIS A 164 -4.02 -15.34 -15.59
N ALA A 165 -4.04 -15.70 -16.89
CA ALA A 165 -3.29 -15.02 -17.94
C ALA A 165 -3.68 -13.54 -18.14
N ALA A 166 -4.89 -13.14 -17.73
CA ALA A 166 -5.33 -11.74 -17.79
C ALA A 166 -4.48 -10.79 -16.94
N PHE A 167 -3.75 -11.29 -15.95
CA PHE A 167 -2.84 -10.48 -15.12
C PHE A 167 -1.46 -10.26 -15.75
N LYS A 168 -1.18 -10.88 -16.90
CA LYS A 168 0.10 -10.71 -17.58
C LYS A 168 0.29 -9.27 -18.05
N ASN A 169 1.44 -8.68 -17.75
CA ASN A 169 1.79 -7.29 -18.05
C ASN A 169 0.80 -6.26 -17.45
N GLN A 170 0.22 -6.58 -16.32
CA GLN A 170 -0.66 -5.69 -15.56
C GLN A 170 0.06 -5.24 -14.29
N LYS A 171 0.22 -3.95 -14.10
CA LYS A 171 0.72 -3.35 -12.88
C LYS A 171 -0.46 -3.13 -11.93
N ILE A 172 -0.59 -3.97 -10.91
CA ILE A 172 -1.69 -3.85 -9.95
C ILE A 172 -1.38 -2.73 -8.98
N GLU A 173 -2.19 -1.68 -9.00
CA GLU A 173 -1.97 -0.45 -8.24
C GLU A 173 -3.07 -0.16 -7.21
N GLY A 174 -4.12 -0.96 -7.19
CA GLY A 174 -5.19 -0.80 -6.21
C GLY A 174 -5.76 -2.12 -5.75
N ILE A 175 -6.16 -2.18 -4.47
CA ILE A 175 -6.88 -3.31 -3.89
C ILE A 175 -7.92 -2.80 -2.89
N CYS A 176 -9.15 -3.31 -2.96
CA CYS A 176 -10.15 -3.07 -1.94
C CYS A 176 -11.08 -4.27 -1.76
N ALA A 177 -11.66 -4.40 -0.57
CA ALA A 177 -12.67 -5.42 -0.30
C ALA A 177 -14.07 -4.92 -0.65
N GLU A 178 -14.81 -5.70 -1.43
CA GLU A 178 -16.24 -5.49 -1.69
C GLU A 178 -17.10 -6.06 -0.56
N SER A 179 -16.80 -7.30 -0.18
CA SER A 179 -17.57 -8.00 0.86
C SER A 179 -16.75 -9.06 1.58
N VAL A 180 -17.11 -9.29 2.83
CA VAL A 180 -16.55 -10.33 3.70
C VAL A 180 -17.67 -11.35 3.95
N GLN A 181 -17.47 -12.60 3.54
CA GLN A 181 -18.45 -13.68 3.69
C GLN A 181 -17.78 -14.90 4.30
N ASN A 182 -18.11 -15.22 5.55
CA ASN A 182 -17.56 -16.39 6.28
C ASN A 182 -16.05 -16.58 6.03
N ASP A 183 -15.68 -17.52 5.15
CA ASP A 183 -14.29 -17.90 4.84
C ASP A 183 -13.81 -17.36 3.49
N SER A 184 -14.49 -16.35 2.93
CA SER A 184 -14.09 -15.76 1.66
C SER A 184 -14.28 -14.26 1.63
N LEU A 185 -13.40 -13.60 0.89
CA LEU A 185 -13.46 -12.17 0.57
C LEU A 185 -13.70 -12.02 -0.93
N VAL A 186 -14.57 -11.11 -1.29
CA VAL A 186 -14.64 -10.59 -2.67
C VAL A 186 -13.87 -9.28 -2.69
N MET A 187 -12.89 -9.20 -3.57
CA MET A 187 -11.98 -8.06 -3.67
C MET A 187 -11.93 -7.55 -5.10
N HIS A 188 -11.67 -6.27 -5.23
CA HIS A 188 -11.38 -5.61 -6.49
C HIS A 188 -9.91 -5.25 -6.55
N LEU A 189 -9.30 -5.49 -7.71
CA LEU A 189 -7.96 -5.04 -8.05
C LEU A 189 -8.05 -4.08 -9.23
N VAL A 190 -7.31 -2.99 -9.17
CA VAL A 190 -7.17 -2.04 -10.28
C VAL A 190 -5.78 -2.16 -10.83
N ALA A 191 -5.68 -2.29 -12.14
CA ALA A 191 -4.41 -2.35 -12.86
C ALA A 191 -4.26 -1.18 -13.82
N ASP A 192 -3.02 -0.75 -14.02
CA ASP A 192 -2.58 0.12 -15.09
C ASP A 192 -1.58 -0.62 -16.00
N ASP A 193 -1.54 -0.31 -17.28
CA ASP A 193 -0.59 -0.87 -18.24
C ASP A 193 0.51 0.14 -18.66
N ASP A 194 0.58 1.29 -18.00
CA ASP A 194 1.46 2.44 -18.31
C ASP A 194 1.34 2.92 -19.78
N LYS A 195 0.24 2.54 -20.47
CA LYS A 195 -0.08 2.94 -21.85
C LYS A 195 -1.41 3.69 -21.96
N GLY A 196 -1.98 4.01 -20.81
CA GLY A 196 -3.24 4.75 -20.67
C GLY A 196 -4.48 3.87 -20.65
N HIS A 197 -4.35 2.56 -20.39
CA HIS A 197 -5.48 1.67 -20.17
C HIS A 197 -5.47 1.17 -18.74
N SER A 198 -6.64 1.17 -18.11
CA SER A 198 -6.84 0.61 -16.79
C SER A 198 -7.80 -0.57 -16.85
N GLN A 199 -7.59 -1.57 -16.00
CA GLN A 199 -8.46 -2.74 -15.89
C GLN A 199 -8.92 -2.93 -14.45
N LEU A 200 -10.18 -3.36 -14.32
CA LEU A 200 -10.75 -3.74 -13.03
C LEU A 200 -10.93 -5.26 -13.00
N PHE A 201 -10.33 -5.90 -12.00
CA PHE A 201 -10.50 -7.31 -11.74
C PHE A 201 -11.33 -7.51 -10.47
N ARG A 202 -12.22 -8.48 -10.51
CA ARG A 202 -12.96 -8.94 -9.33
C ARG A 202 -12.51 -10.35 -9.01
N ILE A 203 -11.94 -10.54 -7.84
CA ILE A 203 -11.39 -11.82 -7.39
C ILE A 203 -12.10 -12.31 -6.14
N ARG A 204 -12.03 -13.61 -5.90
CA ARG A 204 -12.45 -14.22 -4.63
C ARG A 204 -11.23 -14.84 -3.97
N VAL A 205 -11.01 -14.47 -2.71
CA VAL A 205 -9.91 -14.96 -1.88
C VAL A 205 -10.52 -15.79 -0.75
N LYS A 206 -10.01 -16.98 -0.52
CA LYS A 206 -10.36 -17.79 0.65
C LYS A 206 -9.46 -17.39 1.82
N VAL A 207 -10.04 -17.17 3.01
CA VAL A 207 -9.33 -16.70 4.20
C VAL A 207 -9.67 -17.54 5.41
#